data_4ecbc5a00771989cac772910eea10a8b
#
_entry.id   4ecbc5a00771989cac772910eea10a8b
#
_cell.length_a   1.000
_cell.length_b   1.000
_cell.length_c   1.000
_cell.angle_alpha   90.00
_cell.angle_beta   90.00
_cell.angle_gamma   90.00
#
_symmetry.space_group_name_H-M   'P 1'
#
loop_
_entity.id
_entity.type
_entity.pdbx_description
1 polymer ?
#
loop_
_entity_poly.entity_id
_entity_poly.type
_entity_poly.pdbx_seq_one_letter_code
_entity_poly.pdbx_strand_id
1 'polypeptide(L)'
;TFRNSYQPYDLYFFEPTGRMLVGDRRWVYNQQTSVDSTLIRMLTDGPRESLKPGVITDLKPETVYSGTRDGVHVFTGVDAVDDKQLNRIAAQVVWTLESAKVQGPYRLEIDGVLLEGDGSGLTTEDFTEYNPQGTLGAVNSLYALTDGKLHLVTADSTTPVNNGLSGIESASIASSSGFIAAVTKEQEDKSVLRMGPLDGPFTKVLEAQTLSRPSFEYGGSAMWTVVDGKQIVRVTR
;
A
#
# COMPACT_ATOMS: atom_id res chain seq x y z
N THR A 1 -26.99 -16.43 -14.77
CA THR A 1 -26.51 -15.04 -14.69
C THR A 1 -25.00 -15.02 -14.49
N PHE A 2 -24.30 -13.99 -14.96
CA PHE A 2 -22.85 -13.86 -14.90
C PHE A 2 -22.28 -14.18 -13.49
N ARG A 3 -22.84 -13.62 -12.42
CA ARG A 3 -22.42 -13.85 -11.04
C ARG A 3 -22.55 -15.30 -10.56
N ASN A 4 -23.37 -16.11 -11.18
CA ASN A 4 -23.49 -17.53 -10.82
C ASN A 4 -22.42 -18.40 -11.51
N SER A 5 -21.79 -17.87 -12.57
CA SER A 5 -20.81 -18.58 -13.37
C SER A 5 -19.38 -18.09 -13.16
N TYR A 6 -19.18 -16.91 -12.58
CA TYR A 6 -17.88 -16.30 -12.37
C TYR A 6 -17.73 -15.83 -10.93
N GLN A 7 -16.52 -15.98 -10.40
CA GLN A 7 -16.12 -15.52 -9.08
C GLN A 7 -15.00 -14.48 -9.19
N PRO A 8 -15.07 -13.37 -8.42
CA PRO A 8 -14.00 -12.37 -8.41
C PRO A 8 -12.82 -12.83 -7.56
N TYR A 9 -11.63 -12.58 -8.06
CA TYR A 9 -10.36 -12.77 -7.36
C TYR A 9 -9.50 -11.53 -7.54
N ASP A 10 -8.67 -11.21 -6.54
CA ASP A 10 -7.72 -10.11 -6.62
C ASP A 10 -6.32 -10.68 -6.92
N LEU A 11 -5.75 -10.27 -8.08
CA LEU A 11 -4.35 -10.50 -8.42
C LEU A 11 -3.55 -9.30 -7.89
N TYR A 12 -2.38 -9.54 -7.36
CA TYR A 12 -1.59 -8.47 -6.76
C TYR A 12 -0.38 -8.10 -7.60
N PHE A 13 -0.23 -6.80 -7.84
CA PHE A 13 0.91 -6.19 -8.52
C PHE A 13 1.50 -5.10 -7.64
N PHE A 14 2.77 -4.77 -7.82
CA PHE A 14 3.39 -3.70 -7.03
C PHE A 14 3.04 -2.32 -7.57
N GLU A 15 2.84 -1.35 -6.67
CA GLU A 15 2.86 0.05 -7.07
C GLU A 15 4.28 0.46 -7.56
N PRO A 16 4.46 1.61 -8.25
CA PRO A 16 5.72 1.91 -8.93
C PRO A 16 6.97 1.97 -8.04
N THR A 17 6.84 2.15 -6.72
CA THR A 17 7.99 2.13 -5.80
C THR A 17 8.37 0.72 -5.35
N GLY A 18 7.55 -0.29 -5.66
CA GLY A 18 7.80 -1.71 -5.32
C GLY A 18 7.71 -2.03 -3.82
N ARG A 19 6.92 -1.24 -3.06
CA ARG A 19 6.78 -1.41 -1.61
C ARG A 19 5.40 -1.86 -1.18
N MET A 20 4.39 -1.73 -2.03
CA MET A 20 3.01 -2.11 -1.71
C MET A 20 2.37 -2.87 -2.85
N LEU A 21 1.60 -3.88 -2.49
CA LEU A 21 0.77 -4.64 -3.41
C LEU A 21 -0.59 -3.95 -3.65
N VAL A 22 -0.99 -3.89 -4.92
CA VAL A 22 -2.25 -3.31 -5.40
C VAL A 22 -3.08 -4.40 -6.05
N GLY A 23 -4.35 -4.52 -5.68
CA GLY A 23 -5.25 -5.54 -6.21
C GLY A 23 -5.79 -5.20 -7.60
N ASP A 24 -5.66 -6.14 -8.52
CA ASP A 24 -6.30 -6.16 -9.84
C ASP A 24 -7.42 -7.19 -9.85
N ARG A 25 -8.67 -6.75 -9.68
CA ARG A 25 -9.81 -7.66 -9.61
C ARG A 25 -10.12 -8.31 -10.94
N ARG A 26 -10.08 -9.64 -10.97
CA ARG A 26 -10.38 -10.49 -12.14
C ARG A 26 -11.57 -11.39 -11.86
N TRP A 27 -12.30 -11.71 -12.91
CA TRP A 27 -13.42 -12.65 -12.84
C TRP A 27 -13.01 -13.97 -13.48
N VAL A 28 -13.04 -15.04 -12.69
CA VAL A 28 -12.66 -16.39 -13.11
C VAL A 28 -13.91 -17.25 -13.16
N TYR A 29 -14.01 -18.11 -14.17
CA TYR A 29 -15.12 -19.04 -14.34
C TYR A 29 -15.11 -20.12 -13.23
N ASN A 30 -16.26 -20.33 -12.57
CA ASN A 30 -16.37 -21.19 -11.39
C ASN A 30 -16.05 -22.67 -11.62
N GLN A 31 -16.06 -23.14 -12.87
CA GLN A 31 -15.80 -24.54 -13.21
C GLN A 31 -14.34 -24.77 -13.63
N GLN A 32 -13.42 -23.94 -13.22
CA GLN A 32 -11.98 -24.17 -13.42
C GLN A 32 -11.53 -25.39 -12.61
N THR A 33 -10.71 -26.21 -13.23
CA THR A 33 -10.14 -27.41 -12.59
C THR A 33 -9.04 -27.10 -11.58
N SER A 34 -8.39 -25.93 -11.70
CA SER A 34 -7.32 -25.45 -10.84
C SER A 34 -7.36 -23.93 -10.77
N VAL A 35 -7.83 -23.41 -9.65
CA VAL A 35 -7.92 -21.97 -9.42
C VAL A 35 -6.53 -21.36 -9.27
N ASP A 36 -5.64 -21.99 -8.52
CA ASP A 36 -4.25 -21.57 -8.30
C ASP A 36 -3.51 -21.38 -9.62
N SER A 37 -3.50 -22.42 -10.47
CA SER A 37 -2.83 -22.34 -11.78
C SER A 37 -3.45 -21.27 -12.69
N THR A 38 -4.74 -21.07 -12.62
CA THR A 38 -5.43 -20.03 -13.41
C THR A 38 -5.00 -18.63 -12.94
N LEU A 39 -4.97 -18.39 -11.64
CA LEU A 39 -4.58 -17.11 -11.06
C LEU A 39 -3.10 -16.79 -11.34
N ILE A 40 -2.22 -17.79 -11.20
CA ILE A 40 -0.80 -17.61 -11.50
C ILE A 40 -0.56 -17.29 -12.98
N ARG A 41 -1.25 -17.97 -13.90
CA ARG A 41 -1.18 -17.62 -15.33
C ARG A 41 -1.63 -16.20 -15.60
N MET A 42 -2.72 -15.76 -14.97
CA MET A 42 -3.18 -14.38 -15.08
C MET A 42 -2.18 -13.37 -14.50
N LEU A 43 -1.40 -13.74 -13.46
CA LEU A 43 -0.29 -12.92 -12.96
C LEU A 43 0.83 -12.79 -14.00
N THR A 44 1.20 -13.90 -14.65
CA THR A 44 2.23 -13.88 -15.71
C THR A 44 1.76 -13.12 -16.95
N ASP A 45 0.46 -13.14 -17.28
CA ASP A 45 -0.13 -12.33 -18.35
C ASP A 45 -0.09 -10.82 -18.03
N GLY A 46 0.12 -10.45 -16.78
CA GLY A 46 0.27 -9.08 -16.32
C GLY A 46 -1.04 -8.37 -15.96
N PRO A 47 -0.93 -7.11 -15.52
CA PRO A 47 -2.07 -6.30 -15.08
C PRO A 47 -2.97 -5.90 -16.26
N ARG A 48 -4.25 -5.59 -15.94
CA ARG A 48 -5.18 -5.04 -16.95
C ARG A 48 -4.63 -3.74 -17.54
N GLU A 49 -4.97 -3.46 -18.80
CA GLU A 49 -4.53 -2.26 -19.51
C GLU A 49 -4.79 -0.97 -18.71
N SER A 50 -5.94 -0.87 -18.04
CA SER A 50 -6.29 0.30 -17.23
C SER A 50 -5.43 0.47 -15.99
N LEU A 51 -4.81 -0.59 -15.49
CA LEU A 51 -3.97 -0.59 -14.29
C LEU A 51 -2.47 -0.50 -14.61
N LYS A 52 -2.04 -0.91 -15.80
CA LYS A 52 -0.64 -0.92 -16.23
C LYS A 52 0.12 0.38 -15.94
N PRO A 53 -0.44 1.59 -16.14
CA PRO A 53 0.31 2.82 -15.86
C PRO A 53 0.62 3.05 -14.38
N GLY A 54 -0.10 2.39 -13.48
CA GLY A 54 -0.01 2.58 -12.02
C GLY A 54 0.64 1.44 -11.26
N VAL A 55 1.09 0.38 -11.93
CA VAL A 55 1.70 -0.79 -11.28
C VAL A 55 2.90 -1.31 -12.06
N ILE A 56 3.74 -2.07 -11.35
CA ILE A 56 4.86 -2.81 -11.92
C ILE A 56 4.76 -4.29 -11.57
N THR A 57 5.43 -5.14 -12.36
CA THR A 57 5.62 -6.55 -12.07
C THR A 57 7.02 -6.96 -12.48
N ASP A 58 7.61 -7.85 -11.69
CA ASP A 58 8.88 -8.49 -12.01
C ASP A 58 8.71 -9.76 -12.87
N LEU A 59 7.47 -10.22 -13.06
CA LEU A 59 7.14 -11.26 -14.02
C LEU A 59 7.16 -10.67 -15.44
N LYS A 60 8.12 -11.08 -16.21
CA LYS A 60 8.32 -10.59 -17.59
C LYS A 60 7.34 -11.27 -18.56
N PRO A 61 7.10 -10.70 -19.75
CA PRO A 61 6.27 -11.34 -20.77
C PRO A 61 6.78 -12.74 -21.20
N GLU A 62 8.08 -12.98 -21.04
CA GLU A 62 8.74 -14.26 -21.37
C GLU A 62 8.60 -15.29 -20.24
N THR A 63 8.11 -14.89 -19.08
CA THR A 63 7.91 -15.81 -17.94
C THR A 63 6.88 -16.88 -18.29
N VAL A 64 7.29 -18.14 -18.14
CA VAL A 64 6.44 -19.30 -18.34
C VAL A 64 6.13 -19.95 -17.01
N TYR A 65 4.84 -20.04 -16.67
CA TYR A 65 4.37 -20.85 -15.56
C TYR A 65 4.06 -22.27 -16.07
N SER A 66 4.82 -23.25 -15.61
CA SER A 66 4.73 -24.65 -16.04
C SER A 66 3.71 -25.48 -15.24
N GLY A 67 3.03 -24.87 -14.28
CA GLY A 67 2.11 -25.58 -13.38
C GLY A 67 2.78 -26.01 -12.08
N THR A 68 2.13 -26.94 -11.37
CA THR A 68 2.60 -27.47 -10.09
C THR A 68 3.26 -28.84 -10.29
N ARG A 69 4.46 -29.02 -9.75
CA ARG A 69 5.19 -30.29 -9.72
C ARG A 69 5.53 -30.62 -8.27
N ASP A 70 5.02 -31.72 -7.76
CA ASP A 70 5.20 -32.16 -6.37
C ASP A 70 4.87 -31.11 -5.31
N GLY A 71 3.81 -30.33 -5.58
CA GLY A 71 3.38 -29.24 -4.69
C GLY A 71 4.18 -27.95 -4.85
N VAL A 72 5.11 -27.86 -5.82
CA VAL A 72 5.92 -26.68 -6.12
C VAL A 72 5.40 -26.01 -7.38
N HIS A 73 5.10 -24.72 -7.32
CA HIS A 73 4.77 -23.90 -8.49
C HIS A 73 6.03 -23.53 -9.25
N VAL A 74 6.12 -23.90 -10.54
CA VAL A 74 7.35 -23.81 -11.33
C VAL A 74 7.26 -22.67 -12.35
N PHE A 75 8.24 -21.77 -12.30
CA PHE A 75 8.42 -20.64 -13.21
C PHE A 75 9.77 -20.72 -13.92
N THR A 76 9.79 -20.35 -15.20
CA THR A 76 11.02 -20.26 -16.02
C THR A 76 11.00 -18.98 -16.84
N GLY A 77 12.18 -18.49 -17.23
CA GLY A 77 12.32 -17.27 -18.04
C GLY A 77 12.00 -15.99 -17.26
N VAL A 78 12.14 -16.02 -15.94
CA VAL A 78 11.98 -14.83 -15.08
C VAL A 78 13.23 -13.95 -15.17
N ASP A 79 14.41 -14.58 -15.22
CA ASP A 79 15.72 -13.89 -15.25
C ASP A 79 15.83 -12.84 -14.14
N ALA A 80 15.50 -13.24 -12.92
CA ALA A 80 15.63 -12.39 -11.75
C ALA A 80 17.10 -12.02 -11.52
N VAL A 81 17.35 -10.73 -11.26
CA VAL A 81 18.71 -10.21 -11.13
C VAL A 81 19.21 -10.19 -9.69
N ASP A 82 18.30 -10.24 -8.72
CA ASP A 82 18.62 -10.21 -7.30
C ASP A 82 17.55 -10.88 -6.41
N ASP A 83 17.89 -11.12 -5.16
CA ASP A 83 17.01 -11.73 -4.17
C ASP A 83 15.78 -10.86 -3.87
N LYS A 84 15.89 -9.54 -4.00
CA LYS A 84 14.78 -8.62 -3.78
C LYS A 84 13.70 -8.80 -4.85
N GLN A 85 14.12 -9.02 -6.09
CA GLN A 85 13.19 -9.30 -7.19
C GLN A 85 12.51 -10.66 -7.01
N LEU A 86 13.26 -11.70 -6.61
CA LEU A 86 12.71 -13.00 -6.26
C LEU A 86 11.68 -12.90 -5.12
N ASN A 87 12.01 -12.12 -4.09
CA ASN A 87 11.12 -11.89 -2.95
C ASN A 87 9.82 -11.18 -3.36
N ARG A 88 9.87 -10.18 -4.23
CA ARG A 88 8.68 -9.51 -4.74
C ARG A 88 7.80 -10.44 -5.59
N ILE A 89 8.40 -11.26 -6.44
CA ILE A 89 7.65 -12.27 -7.23
C ILE A 89 6.96 -13.25 -6.30
N ALA A 90 7.67 -13.76 -5.29
CA ALA A 90 7.10 -14.66 -4.30
C ALA A 90 5.94 -14.00 -3.54
N ALA A 91 6.09 -12.75 -3.11
CA ALA A 91 5.04 -11.99 -2.47
C ALA A 91 3.78 -11.84 -3.34
N GLN A 92 3.95 -11.50 -4.63
CA GLN A 92 2.82 -11.40 -5.58
C GLN A 92 2.03 -12.72 -5.66
N VAL A 93 2.74 -13.84 -5.79
CA VAL A 93 2.13 -15.17 -5.90
C VAL A 93 1.43 -15.55 -4.60
N VAL A 94 2.13 -15.46 -3.47
CA VAL A 94 1.61 -15.86 -2.15
C VAL A 94 0.38 -15.05 -1.77
N TRP A 95 0.42 -13.70 -1.85
CA TRP A 95 -0.72 -12.87 -1.54
C TRP A 95 -1.91 -13.09 -2.48
N THR A 96 -1.66 -13.38 -3.76
CA THR A 96 -2.73 -13.71 -4.72
C THR A 96 -3.41 -15.04 -4.36
N LEU A 97 -2.65 -16.08 -4.07
CA LEU A 97 -3.18 -17.39 -3.71
C LEU A 97 -3.92 -17.36 -2.37
N GLU A 98 -3.36 -16.68 -1.36
CA GLU A 98 -3.99 -16.53 -0.05
C GLU A 98 -5.32 -15.76 -0.14
N SER A 99 -5.37 -14.67 -0.91
CA SER A 99 -6.62 -13.91 -1.11
C SER A 99 -7.72 -14.73 -1.78
N ALA A 100 -7.33 -15.70 -2.58
CA ALA A 100 -8.21 -16.67 -3.24
C ALA A 100 -8.56 -17.86 -2.34
N LYS A 101 -8.03 -17.92 -1.11
CA LYS A 101 -8.21 -19.01 -0.15
C LYS A 101 -7.70 -20.36 -0.68
N VAL A 102 -6.68 -20.31 -1.52
CA VAL A 102 -5.92 -21.52 -1.89
C VAL A 102 -5.09 -21.91 -0.66
N GLN A 103 -5.15 -23.19 -0.29
CA GLN A 103 -4.49 -23.66 0.92
C GLN A 103 -2.96 -23.64 0.75
N GLY A 104 -2.26 -22.88 1.61
CA GLY A 104 -0.80 -22.90 1.77
C GLY A 104 -0.32 -23.97 2.77
N PRO A 105 0.96 -23.97 3.16
CA PRO A 105 2.01 -23.06 2.69
C PRO A 105 2.43 -23.34 1.24
N TYR A 106 3.07 -22.34 0.59
CA TYR A 106 3.40 -22.37 -0.83
C TYR A 106 4.89 -22.61 -1.06
N ARG A 107 5.20 -23.31 -2.14
CA ARG A 107 6.58 -23.51 -2.61
C ARG A 107 6.68 -23.05 -4.06
N LEU A 108 7.70 -22.28 -4.36
CA LEU A 108 7.94 -21.74 -5.70
C LEU A 108 9.32 -22.18 -6.19
N GLU A 109 9.43 -22.57 -7.43
CA GLU A 109 10.69 -22.74 -8.12
C GLU A 109 10.78 -21.71 -9.24
N ILE A 110 11.77 -20.83 -9.19
CA ILE A 110 11.98 -19.76 -10.16
C ILE A 110 13.35 -19.96 -10.80
N ASP A 111 13.36 -20.28 -12.11
CA ASP A 111 14.59 -20.57 -12.86
C ASP A 111 15.52 -21.58 -12.16
N GLY A 112 14.93 -22.59 -11.52
CA GLY A 112 15.65 -23.62 -10.78
C GLY A 112 16.01 -23.27 -9.34
N VAL A 113 15.68 -22.05 -8.87
CA VAL A 113 15.86 -21.65 -7.47
C VAL A 113 14.58 -21.96 -6.69
N LEU A 114 14.68 -22.83 -5.69
CA LEU A 114 13.57 -23.20 -4.82
C LEU A 114 13.40 -22.17 -3.70
N LEU A 115 12.19 -21.62 -3.57
CA LEU A 115 11.78 -20.70 -2.52
C LEU A 115 10.74 -21.40 -1.64
N GLU A 116 11.11 -21.70 -0.41
CA GLU A 116 10.28 -22.41 0.57
C GLU A 116 10.48 -21.93 2.01
N GLY A 117 11.01 -20.70 2.17
CA GLY A 117 11.27 -20.11 3.49
C GLY A 117 12.28 -20.92 4.29
N ASP A 118 11.89 -21.30 5.50
CA ASP A 118 12.68 -22.15 6.41
C ASP A 118 12.52 -23.67 6.11
N GLY A 119 11.93 -24.01 4.96
CA GLY A 119 11.61 -25.38 4.56
C GLY A 119 10.17 -25.80 4.83
N SER A 120 9.38 -24.99 5.55
CA SER A 120 7.95 -25.25 5.80
C SER A 120 7.05 -24.79 4.65
N GLY A 121 7.58 -23.98 3.74
CA GLY A 121 6.86 -23.29 2.67
C GLY A 121 6.59 -21.83 3.03
N LEU A 122 6.30 -21.04 1.99
CA LEU A 122 6.03 -19.62 2.09
C LEU A 122 4.61 -19.34 2.53
N THR A 123 4.45 -18.30 3.36
CA THR A 123 3.16 -17.79 3.83
C THR A 123 3.11 -16.27 3.69
N THR A 124 1.98 -15.66 3.94
CA THR A 124 1.86 -14.19 3.98
C THR A 124 2.65 -13.56 5.11
N GLU A 125 3.02 -14.32 6.14
CA GLU A 125 3.86 -13.84 7.25
C GLU A 125 5.27 -13.50 6.79
N ASP A 126 5.79 -14.23 5.78
CA ASP A 126 7.10 -13.96 5.17
C ASP A 126 7.11 -12.65 4.37
N PHE A 127 5.94 -12.11 4.03
CA PHE A 127 5.75 -10.95 3.17
C PHE A 127 4.84 -9.89 3.80
N THR A 128 4.85 -9.78 5.12
CA THR A 128 4.01 -8.81 5.86
C THR A 128 4.30 -7.37 5.47
N GLU A 129 5.52 -7.06 5.06
CA GLU A 129 5.93 -5.75 4.55
C GLU A 129 5.16 -5.33 3.29
N TYR A 130 4.66 -6.28 2.50
CA TYR A 130 3.91 -6.07 1.26
C TYR A 130 2.41 -6.27 1.42
N ASN A 131 1.91 -6.42 2.65
CA ASN A 131 0.49 -6.71 2.92
C ASN A 131 -0.44 -5.72 2.19
N PRO A 132 -1.27 -6.18 1.23
CA PRO A 132 -2.13 -5.30 0.44
C PRO A 132 -3.27 -4.67 1.25
N GLN A 133 -3.57 -5.19 2.44
CA GLN A 133 -4.53 -4.64 3.39
C GLN A 133 -3.82 -3.88 4.51
N GLY A 134 -2.51 -3.98 4.58
CA GLY A 134 -1.69 -3.27 5.57
C GLY A 134 -1.54 -1.81 5.14
N THR A 135 -1.74 -0.91 6.04
CA THR A 135 -1.10 0.40 5.94
C THR A 135 0.40 0.17 6.11
N LEU A 136 1.17 0.56 5.09
CA LEU A 136 2.63 0.39 5.09
C LEU A 136 3.24 0.75 6.46
N GLY A 137 3.70 -0.28 7.18
CA GLY A 137 4.69 -0.19 8.24
C GLY A 137 4.38 0.68 9.45
N ALA A 138 3.20 1.25 9.55
CA ALA A 138 2.78 1.97 10.72
C ALA A 138 1.43 1.42 11.18
N VAL A 139 1.40 0.85 12.36
CA VAL A 139 0.20 0.98 13.20
C VAL A 139 -0.03 2.49 13.26
N ASN A 140 -0.96 3.00 12.45
CA ASN A 140 -1.31 4.41 12.47
C ASN A 140 -1.85 4.68 13.87
N SER A 141 -1.03 5.33 14.69
CA SER A 141 -1.48 5.80 15.98
C SER A 141 -2.73 6.67 15.76
N LEU A 142 -3.75 6.45 16.54
CA LEU A 142 -4.94 7.26 16.50
C LEU A 142 -4.65 8.61 17.17
N TYR A 143 -4.98 9.68 16.48
CA TYR A 143 -4.84 11.03 17.03
C TYR A 143 -6.20 11.73 17.07
N ALA A 144 -6.44 12.45 18.14
CA ALA A 144 -7.60 13.32 18.29
C ALA A 144 -7.13 14.79 18.34
N LEU A 145 -7.96 15.67 17.79
CA LEU A 145 -7.78 17.11 17.90
C LEU A 145 -8.80 17.65 18.90
N THR A 146 -8.33 18.21 19.99
CA THR A 146 -9.15 18.80 21.05
C THR A 146 -8.54 20.10 21.52
N ASP A 147 -9.36 21.16 21.61
CA ASP A 147 -8.94 22.51 22.04
C ASP A 147 -7.72 23.04 21.29
N GLY A 148 -7.67 22.79 19.98
CA GLY A 148 -6.58 23.24 19.12
C GLY A 148 -5.25 22.55 19.37
N LYS A 149 -5.25 21.39 20.03
CA LYS A 149 -4.07 20.57 20.32
C LYS A 149 -4.25 19.14 19.85
N LEU A 150 -3.16 18.54 19.43
CA LEU A 150 -3.14 17.14 19.01
C LEU A 150 -2.92 16.24 20.23
N HIS A 151 -3.67 15.14 20.29
CA HIS A 151 -3.59 14.13 21.33
C HIS A 151 -3.38 12.76 20.71
N LEU A 152 -2.47 11.97 21.25
CA LEU A 152 -2.34 10.54 20.95
C LEU A 152 -3.39 9.78 21.74
N VAL A 153 -4.16 8.96 21.04
CA VAL A 153 -5.22 8.13 21.64
C VAL A 153 -4.77 6.68 21.62
N THR A 154 -4.76 6.06 22.78
CA THR A 154 -4.54 4.62 22.96
C THR A 154 -5.81 3.96 23.52
N ALA A 155 -5.82 2.63 23.67
CA ALA A 155 -6.96 1.92 24.25
C ALA A 155 -7.31 2.43 25.67
N ASP A 156 -6.30 2.84 26.43
CA ASP A 156 -6.44 3.14 27.86
C ASP A 156 -6.24 4.62 28.23
N SER A 157 -5.77 5.45 27.27
CA SER A 157 -5.40 6.83 27.57
C SER A 157 -5.46 7.75 26.36
N THR A 158 -5.56 9.05 26.67
CA THR A 158 -5.39 10.14 25.69
C THR A 158 -4.33 11.09 26.24
N THR A 159 -3.21 11.20 25.52
CA THR A 159 -2.08 12.01 25.95
C THR A 159 -1.79 13.14 24.96
N PRO A 160 -1.57 14.38 25.43
CA PRO A 160 -1.25 15.50 24.53
C PRO A 160 0.10 15.27 23.84
N VAL A 161 0.15 15.57 22.54
CA VAL A 161 1.39 15.62 21.79
C VAL A 161 2.03 16.99 21.98
N ASN A 162 3.13 17.02 22.72
CA ASN A 162 3.83 18.27 23.04
C ASN A 162 4.79 18.67 21.90
N ASN A 163 4.23 19.11 20.79
CA ASN A 163 4.99 19.45 19.59
C ASN A 163 5.12 20.97 19.34
N GLY A 164 4.64 21.79 20.26
CA GLY A 164 4.71 23.25 20.15
C GLY A 164 3.64 23.88 19.24
N LEU A 165 2.76 23.10 18.62
CA LEU A 165 1.62 23.62 17.87
C LEU A 165 0.42 23.86 18.78
N SER A 166 -0.27 24.98 18.53
CA SER A 166 -1.54 25.35 19.16
C SER A 166 -2.45 26.01 18.14
N GLY A 167 -3.74 26.11 18.47
CA GLY A 167 -4.72 26.67 17.55
C GLY A 167 -4.91 25.85 16.26
N ILE A 168 -4.68 24.54 16.34
CA ILE A 168 -4.87 23.64 15.22
C ILE A 168 -6.37 23.52 14.92
N GLU A 169 -6.78 23.87 13.71
CA GLU A 169 -8.14 23.66 13.21
C GLU A 169 -8.30 22.28 12.54
N SER A 170 -7.28 21.85 11.82
CA SER A 170 -7.27 20.55 11.17
C SER A 170 -5.84 20.05 10.96
N ALA A 171 -5.66 18.75 10.91
CA ALA A 171 -4.36 18.13 10.65
C ALA A 171 -4.49 16.84 9.87
N SER A 172 -3.40 16.48 9.22
CA SER A 172 -3.20 15.17 8.61
C SER A 172 -1.78 14.69 8.92
N ILE A 173 -1.64 13.39 9.16
CA ILE A 173 -0.35 12.77 9.46
C ILE A 173 -0.05 11.78 8.33
N ALA A 174 1.14 11.91 7.75
CA ALA A 174 1.61 10.99 6.73
C ALA A 174 1.98 9.65 7.37
N SER A 175 1.28 8.59 6.99
CA SER A 175 1.43 7.25 7.57
C SER A 175 2.84 6.66 7.41
N SER A 176 3.57 7.04 6.36
CA SER A 176 4.87 6.46 6.03
C SER A 176 6.07 7.22 6.60
N SER A 177 5.91 8.45 7.10
CA SER A 177 7.05 9.31 7.42
C SER A 177 6.99 10.00 8.78
N GLY A 178 5.88 9.84 9.53
CA GLY A 178 5.70 10.56 10.80
C GLY A 178 5.64 12.10 10.65
N PHE A 179 5.41 12.60 9.43
CA PHE A 179 5.22 14.02 9.16
C PHE A 179 3.77 14.40 9.40
N ILE A 180 3.57 15.59 9.95
CA ILE A 180 2.26 16.20 10.10
C ILE A 180 2.17 17.47 9.23
N ALA A 181 1.02 17.68 8.64
CA ALA A 181 0.58 18.94 8.08
C ALA A 181 -0.61 19.44 8.92
N ALA A 182 -0.49 20.61 9.51
CA ALA A 182 -1.50 21.20 10.38
C ALA A 182 -1.90 22.58 9.88
N VAL A 183 -3.19 22.84 9.80
CA VAL A 183 -3.75 24.18 9.63
C VAL A 183 -3.97 24.76 11.01
N THR A 184 -3.31 25.88 11.28
CA THR A 184 -3.47 26.65 12.52
C THR A 184 -4.15 27.97 12.23
N LYS A 185 -5.01 28.44 13.13
CA LYS A 185 -5.64 29.72 13.04
C LYS A 185 -4.82 30.73 13.86
N GLU A 186 -4.30 31.75 13.18
CA GLU A 186 -3.54 32.83 13.87
C GLU A 186 -4.42 34.05 14.16
N GLN A 187 -5.40 34.34 13.29
CA GLN A 187 -6.38 35.41 13.42
C GLN A 187 -7.69 34.96 12.75
N GLU A 188 -8.76 35.76 12.92
CA GLU A 188 -10.09 35.41 12.43
C GLU A 188 -10.11 35.08 10.92
N ASP A 189 -9.37 35.87 10.13
CA ASP A 189 -9.25 35.73 8.68
C ASP A 189 -7.86 35.24 8.24
N LYS A 190 -7.14 34.51 9.10
CA LYS A 190 -5.78 34.07 8.80
C LYS A 190 -5.49 32.66 9.25
N SER A 191 -5.52 31.74 8.29
CA SER A 191 -5.13 30.34 8.45
C SER A 191 -3.72 30.12 7.90
N VAL A 192 -2.91 29.35 8.62
CA VAL A 192 -1.53 29.02 8.26
C VAL A 192 -1.36 27.50 8.23
N LEU A 193 -0.86 27.01 7.10
CA LEU A 193 -0.42 25.64 6.97
C LEU A 193 1.03 25.51 7.43
N ARG A 194 1.24 24.61 8.37
CA ARG A 194 2.55 24.25 8.92
C ARG A 194 2.85 22.78 8.66
N MET A 195 4.09 22.48 8.31
CA MET A 195 4.56 21.12 8.08
C MET A 195 5.84 20.83 8.84
N GLY A 196 5.98 19.60 9.32
CA GLY A 196 7.20 19.15 10.01
C GLY A 196 7.05 17.72 10.53
N PRO A 197 8.11 17.18 11.17
CA PRO A 197 8.00 15.97 11.97
C PRO A 197 6.93 16.12 13.07
N LEU A 198 6.37 15.03 13.54
CA LEU A 198 5.30 15.05 14.54
C LEU A 198 5.72 15.74 15.85
N ASP A 199 7.00 15.67 16.18
CA ASP A 199 7.65 16.29 17.35
C ASP A 199 8.28 17.67 17.05
N GLY A 200 8.13 18.17 15.80
CA GLY A 200 8.71 19.45 15.35
C GLY A 200 10.17 19.34 14.91
N PRO A 201 10.77 20.42 14.46
CA PRO A 201 10.23 21.77 14.23
C PRO A 201 9.29 21.85 13.03
N PHE A 202 8.47 22.92 13.01
CA PHE A 202 7.49 23.18 11.96
C PHE A 202 7.86 24.35 11.07
N THR A 203 7.72 24.16 9.77
CA THR A 203 7.89 25.21 8.77
C THR A 203 6.52 25.71 8.32
N LYS A 204 6.36 27.02 8.26
CA LYS A 204 5.21 27.66 7.61
C LYS A 204 5.34 27.46 6.10
N VAL A 205 4.31 26.90 5.48
CA VAL A 205 4.33 26.50 4.07
C VAL A 205 3.41 27.36 3.22
N LEU A 206 2.24 27.71 3.78
CA LEU A 206 1.19 28.46 3.09
C LEU A 206 0.39 29.28 4.08
N GLU A 207 -0.12 30.43 3.62
CA GLU A 207 -1.01 31.32 4.37
C GLU A 207 -2.17 31.75 3.47
N ALA A 208 -3.39 31.77 4.01
CA ALA A 208 -4.59 32.17 3.31
C ALA A 208 -5.67 32.61 4.31
N GLN A 209 -6.81 33.13 3.82
CA GLN A 209 -7.96 33.38 4.69
C GLN A 209 -8.52 32.09 5.27
N THR A 210 -8.67 31.06 4.41
CA THR A 210 -9.13 29.75 4.80
C THR A 210 -8.30 28.67 4.12
N LEU A 211 -8.05 27.57 4.83
CA LEU A 211 -7.38 26.39 4.32
C LEU A 211 -8.19 25.14 4.68
N SER A 212 -8.43 24.27 3.72
CA SER A 212 -9.06 23.00 4.01
C SER A 212 -8.10 22.08 4.78
N ARG A 213 -8.66 21.03 5.41
CA ARG A 213 -7.85 19.96 5.97
C ARG A 213 -6.87 19.45 4.92
N PRO A 214 -5.56 19.41 5.23
CA PRO A 214 -4.56 18.87 4.32
C PRO A 214 -4.74 17.37 4.12
N SER A 215 -4.35 16.88 2.95
CA SER A 215 -4.37 15.44 2.62
C SER A 215 -3.04 15.06 2.00
N PHE A 216 -2.30 14.15 2.63
CA PHE A 216 -1.06 13.64 2.07
C PHE A 216 -1.29 12.71 0.89
N GLU A 217 -0.42 12.78 -0.10
CA GLU A 217 -0.28 11.75 -1.11
C GLU A 217 0.24 10.45 -0.47
N TYR A 218 -0.03 9.36 -1.15
CA TYR A 218 0.56 8.09 -0.81
C TYR A 218 2.10 8.22 -0.78
N GLY A 219 2.74 7.77 0.31
CA GLY A 219 4.19 7.93 0.49
C GLY A 219 4.63 9.24 1.17
N GLY A 220 3.71 10.20 1.40
CA GLY A 220 3.97 11.37 2.26
C GLY A 220 4.93 12.42 1.70
N SER A 221 5.29 12.36 0.42
CA SER A 221 6.23 13.30 -0.22
C SER A 221 5.59 14.62 -0.62
N ALA A 222 4.27 14.65 -0.78
CA ALA A 222 3.48 15.83 -1.08
C ALA A 222 2.12 15.75 -0.40
N MET A 223 1.44 16.89 -0.33
CA MET A 223 0.09 17.00 0.20
C MET A 223 -0.73 18.01 -0.61
N TRP A 224 -2.04 17.91 -0.48
CA TRP A 224 -3.01 18.78 -1.13
C TRP A 224 -3.84 19.53 -0.10
N THR A 225 -4.19 20.77 -0.40
CA THR A 225 -5.15 21.57 0.36
C THR A 225 -5.93 22.49 -0.58
N VAL A 226 -7.11 22.93 -0.14
CA VAL A 226 -7.90 23.93 -0.85
C VAL A 226 -7.70 25.28 -0.16
N VAL A 227 -7.34 26.28 -0.95
CA VAL A 227 -7.11 27.65 -0.54
C VAL A 227 -8.36 28.46 -0.84
N ASP A 228 -8.89 29.14 0.17
CA ASP A 228 -10.03 30.06 0.09
C ASP A 228 -11.27 29.48 -0.63
N GLY A 229 -11.43 28.14 -0.55
CA GLY A 229 -12.50 27.41 -1.22
C GLY A 229 -12.47 27.44 -2.75
N LYS A 230 -11.39 27.92 -3.37
CA LYS A 230 -11.33 28.21 -4.81
C LYS A 230 -10.16 27.54 -5.52
N GLN A 231 -9.03 27.37 -4.87
CA GLN A 231 -7.82 26.88 -5.49
C GLN A 231 -7.32 25.60 -4.82
N ILE A 232 -7.06 24.55 -5.59
CA ILE A 232 -6.40 23.35 -5.13
C ILE A 232 -4.90 23.54 -5.27
N VAL A 233 -4.16 23.42 -4.17
CA VAL A 233 -2.71 23.60 -4.12
C VAL A 233 -2.04 22.30 -3.70
N ARG A 234 -1.02 21.93 -4.46
CA ARG A 234 -0.11 20.83 -4.13
C ARG A 234 1.16 21.40 -3.51
N VAL A 235 1.49 20.91 -2.32
CA VAL A 235 2.71 21.31 -1.60
C VAL A 235 3.64 20.11 -1.56
N THR A 236 4.85 20.26 -2.04
CA THR A 236 5.91 19.25 -1.92
C THR A 236 6.76 19.50 -0.67
N ARG A 237 7.27 18.42 -0.14
CA ARG A 237 8.19 18.39 0.99
C ARG A 237 9.60 18.80 0.59
#